data_fc168ce744b573df6232f15153aeb802
#
_entry.id   fc168ce744b573df6232f15153aeb802
#
_cell.length_a   1.000
_cell.length_b   1.000
_cell.length_c   1.000
_cell.angle_alpha   90.00
_cell.angle_beta   90.00
_cell.angle_gamma   90.00
#
_symmetry.space_group_name_H-M   'P 1'
#
loop_
_entity.id
_entity.type
_entity.pdbx_description
1 polymer ?
#
loop_
_entity_poly.entity_id
_entity_poly.type
_entity_poly.pdbx_seq_one_letter_code
_entity_poly.pdbx_strand_id
1 'polypeptide(L)'
;ADGLHCHPASVKIAYFAHPTGTILVTDAMAAMGLEDGRHALGTLSVEVTGNQAVLVGTQTLAGAVVPMDQCVRNFHAFTQCSIAEALEAATSRPARLLYGEGTVQGTLLPGARADMLLLDDDLNVHATYMSGEVAWERGG
;
A
#
# COMPACT_ATOMS: atom_id res chain seq x y z
N ALA A 1 -6.27 3.50 -0.70
CA ALA A 1 -6.98 2.91 -1.86
C ALA A 1 -7.29 1.42 -1.66
N ASP A 2 -7.65 1.07 -0.43
CA ASP A 2 -7.97 -0.31 -0.02
C ASP A 2 -9.34 -0.81 -0.55
N GLY A 3 -10.21 0.10 -1.01
CA GLY A 3 -11.57 -0.22 -1.46
C GLY A 3 -12.60 -0.36 -0.33
N LEU A 4 -12.19 -0.15 0.93
CA LEU A 4 -13.04 -0.25 2.12
C LEU A 4 -13.35 1.14 2.70
N HIS A 5 -12.32 1.92 3.02
CA HIS A 5 -12.48 3.27 3.58
C HIS A 5 -13.00 4.28 2.55
N CYS A 6 -12.60 4.14 1.29
CA CYS A 6 -12.98 5.05 0.22
C CYS A 6 -13.56 4.31 -0.98
N HIS A 7 -14.73 4.77 -1.45
CA HIS A 7 -15.28 4.27 -2.71
C HIS A 7 -14.33 4.59 -3.89
N PRO A 8 -14.17 3.70 -4.89
CA PRO A 8 -13.30 3.93 -6.05
C PRO A 8 -13.51 5.29 -6.75
N ALA A 9 -14.75 5.77 -6.84
CA ALA A 9 -15.05 7.08 -7.41
C ALA A 9 -14.43 8.23 -6.62
N SER A 10 -14.39 8.15 -5.28
CA SER A 10 -13.75 9.17 -4.44
C SER A 10 -12.24 9.20 -4.64
N VAL A 11 -11.61 8.03 -4.75
CA VAL A 11 -10.18 7.90 -5.08
C VAL A 11 -9.89 8.52 -6.44
N LYS A 12 -10.74 8.24 -7.43
CA LYS A 12 -10.63 8.81 -8.78
C LYS A 12 -10.75 10.34 -8.77
N ILE A 13 -11.73 10.90 -8.06
CA ILE A 13 -11.91 12.35 -7.93
C ILE A 13 -10.68 12.99 -7.29
N ALA A 14 -10.17 12.43 -6.19
CA ALA A 14 -8.99 12.94 -5.50
C ALA A 14 -7.75 12.95 -6.41
N TYR A 15 -7.53 11.85 -7.14
CA TYR A 15 -6.44 11.76 -8.11
C TYR A 15 -6.55 12.84 -9.20
N PHE A 16 -7.71 12.99 -9.86
CA PHE A 16 -7.87 13.97 -10.92
C PHE A 16 -7.83 15.42 -10.41
N ALA A 17 -8.20 15.67 -9.15
CA ALA A 17 -8.07 16.98 -8.54
C ALA A 17 -6.59 17.39 -8.32
N HIS A 18 -5.72 16.42 -7.98
CA HIS A 18 -4.30 16.69 -7.75
C HIS A 18 -3.42 15.46 -8.04
N PRO A 19 -3.19 15.13 -9.34
CA PRO A 19 -2.50 13.89 -9.72
C PRO A 19 -1.11 13.75 -9.11
N THR A 20 -0.30 14.80 -9.14
CA THR A 20 1.09 14.78 -8.64
C THR A 20 1.21 14.83 -7.12
N GLY A 21 0.17 15.26 -6.42
CA GLY A 21 0.14 15.34 -4.95
C GLY A 21 -0.53 14.15 -4.27
N THR A 22 -1.10 13.21 -5.04
CA THR A 22 -1.73 12.02 -4.46
C THR A 22 -0.68 11.08 -3.90
N ILE A 23 -0.84 10.72 -2.62
CA ILE A 23 0.02 9.78 -1.89
C ILE A 23 -0.84 8.64 -1.39
N LEU A 24 -0.36 7.40 -1.52
CA LEU A 24 -1.01 6.21 -1.00
C LEU A 24 -0.53 5.90 0.42
N VAL A 25 -1.49 5.55 1.26
CA VAL A 25 -1.25 4.94 2.58
C VAL A 25 -2.18 3.73 2.70
N THR A 26 -1.79 2.74 3.46
CA THR A 26 -2.64 1.57 3.73
C THR A 26 -3.75 1.93 4.70
N ASP A 27 -3.45 2.74 5.69
CA ASP A 27 -4.29 2.97 6.87
C ASP A 27 -4.73 1.64 7.51
N ALA A 28 -3.82 0.66 7.44
CA ALA A 28 -4.07 -0.69 7.92
C ALA A 28 -3.97 -0.75 9.44
N MET A 29 -4.85 -1.52 10.03
CA MET A 29 -4.78 -1.81 11.45
C MET A 29 -3.72 -2.89 11.78
N ALA A 30 -3.43 -3.08 13.07
CA ALA A 30 -2.39 -4.00 13.54
C ALA A 30 -2.62 -5.49 13.23
N ALA A 31 -3.80 -5.85 12.69
CA ALA A 31 -4.06 -7.21 12.20
C ALA A 31 -3.54 -7.47 10.78
N MET A 32 -2.97 -6.48 10.10
CA MET A 32 -2.40 -6.68 8.77
C MET A 32 -1.28 -7.74 8.83
N GLY A 33 -1.38 -8.74 7.95
CA GLY A 33 -0.45 -9.86 7.89
C GLY A 33 -0.78 -11.05 8.80
N LEU A 34 -1.84 -10.96 9.60
CA LEU A 34 -2.37 -12.11 10.31
C LEU A 34 -3.28 -12.94 9.41
N GLU A 35 -3.36 -14.24 9.70
CA GLU A 35 -4.26 -15.16 9.00
C GLU A 35 -5.73 -14.83 9.29
N ASP A 36 -6.64 -15.31 8.42
CA ASP A 36 -8.08 -15.21 8.67
C ASP A 36 -8.44 -15.89 10.00
N GLY A 37 -9.29 -15.22 10.77
CA GLY A 37 -9.73 -15.71 12.07
C GLY A 37 -9.80 -14.64 13.15
N ARG A 38 -9.93 -15.09 14.39
CA ARG A 38 -10.09 -14.21 15.56
C ARG A 38 -8.75 -13.88 16.20
N HIS A 39 -8.53 -12.60 16.42
CA HIS A 39 -7.29 -12.07 17.03
C HIS A 39 -7.61 -11.09 18.14
N ALA A 40 -6.80 -11.15 19.21
CA ALA A 40 -6.83 -10.17 20.29
C ALA A 40 -5.74 -9.13 20.03
N LEU A 41 -6.12 -7.88 19.87
CA LEU A 41 -5.22 -6.75 19.59
C LEU A 41 -5.38 -5.70 20.70
N GLY A 42 -4.58 -5.83 21.75
CA GLY A 42 -4.74 -5.04 22.96
C GLY A 42 -6.10 -5.35 23.63
N THR A 43 -6.94 -4.34 23.76
CA THR A 43 -8.32 -4.49 24.32
C THR A 43 -9.37 -4.86 23.29
N LEU A 44 -9.00 -4.91 22.01
CA LEU A 44 -9.93 -5.22 20.91
C LEU A 44 -9.86 -6.70 20.56
N SER A 45 -11.02 -7.30 20.33
CA SER A 45 -11.13 -8.61 19.67
C SER A 45 -11.68 -8.40 18.26
N VAL A 46 -10.92 -8.80 17.27
CA VAL A 46 -11.27 -8.64 15.85
C VAL A 46 -11.34 -9.98 15.16
N GLU A 47 -12.16 -10.06 14.14
CA GLU A 47 -12.23 -11.18 13.20
C GLU A 47 -11.74 -10.71 11.85
N VAL A 48 -10.62 -11.28 11.41
CA VAL A 48 -10.02 -11.00 10.10
C VAL A 48 -10.63 -11.91 9.06
N THR A 49 -11.06 -11.35 7.94
CA THR A 49 -11.54 -12.09 6.78
C THR A 49 -11.08 -11.38 5.52
N GLY A 50 -10.17 -12.00 4.78
CA GLY A 50 -9.57 -11.41 3.58
C GLY A 50 -8.92 -10.06 3.87
N ASN A 51 -9.45 -8.99 3.28
CA ASN A 51 -8.88 -7.63 3.35
C ASN A 51 -9.47 -6.74 4.45
N GLN A 52 -10.30 -7.27 5.33
CA GLN A 52 -10.96 -6.49 6.37
C GLN A 52 -10.89 -7.16 7.74
N ALA A 53 -10.95 -6.34 8.78
CA ALA A 53 -11.13 -6.78 10.14
C ALA A 53 -12.37 -6.13 10.73
N VAL A 54 -13.24 -6.93 11.37
CA VAL A 54 -14.44 -6.46 12.06
C VAL A 54 -14.35 -6.73 13.56
N LEU A 55 -15.01 -5.95 14.37
CA LEU A 55 -15.10 -6.22 15.80
C LEU A 55 -15.92 -7.49 16.03
N VAL A 56 -15.38 -8.43 16.81
CA VAL A 56 -16.02 -9.72 17.08
C VAL A 56 -17.45 -9.53 17.59
N GLY A 57 -18.39 -10.27 16.99
CA GLY A 57 -19.82 -10.21 17.32
C GLY A 57 -20.57 -9.02 16.75
N THR A 58 -19.95 -8.23 15.87
CA THR A 58 -20.59 -7.08 15.21
C THR A 58 -20.32 -7.07 13.70
N GLN A 59 -20.98 -6.14 13.00
CA GLN A 59 -20.70 -5.82 11.59
C GLN A 59 -19.79 -4.57 11.46
N THR A 60 -19.25 -4.08 12.58
CA THR A 60 -18.48 -2.84 12.60
C THR A 60 -17.08 -3.09 12.09
N LEU A 61 -16.70 -2.39 11.02
CA LEU A 61 -15.33 -2.41 10.51
C LEU A 61 -14.37 -1.89 11.58
N ALA A 62 -13.42 -2.71 11.99
CA ALA A 62 -12.34 -2.32 12.89
C ALA A 62 -11.17 -1.69 12.12
N GLY A 63 -11.02 -2.02 10.84
CA GLY A 63 -10.04 -1.44 9.94
C GLY A 63 -9.75 -2.33 8.73
N ALA A 64 -8.94 -1.79 7.83
CA ALA A 64 -8.43 -2.54 6.69
C ALA A 64 -7.18 -3.33 7.10
N VAL A 65 -6.96 -4.45 6.41
CA VAL A 65 -5.73 -5.25 6.47
C VAL A 65 -5.12 -5.42 5.07
N VAL A 66 -5.30 -4.40 4.23
CA VAL A 66 -4.85 -4.38 2.82
C VAL A 66 -3.40 -3.92 2.75
N PRO A 67 -2.48 -4.70 2.17
CA PRO A 67 -1.09 -4.32 2.01
C PRO A 67 -0.90 -3.25 0.92
N MET A 68 0.27 -2.58 0.93
CA MET A 68 0.55 -1.45 0.04
C MET A 68 0.54 -1.83 -1.43
N ASP A 69 1.06 -2.99 -1.80
CA ASP A 69 1.04 -3.47 -3.19
C ASP A 69 -0.39 -3.62 -3.72
N GLN A 70 -1.32 -4.12 -2.90
CA GLN A 70 -2.74 -4.15 -3.26
C GLN A 70 -3.35 -2.75 -3.37
N CYS A 71 -2.95 -1.80 -2.52
CA CYS A 71 -3.38 -0.41 -2.63
C CYS A 71 -2.91 0.22 -3.96
N VAL A 72 -1.69 -0.10 -4.41
CA VAL A 72 -1.15 0.36 -5.71
C VAL A 72 -1.96 -0.23 -6.87
N ARG A 73 -2.21 -1.55 -6.87
CA ARG A 73 -3.06 -2.21 -7.89
C ARG A 73 -4.46 -1.61 -7.94
N ASN A 74 -5.09 -1.44 -6.79
CA ASN A 74 -6.41 -0.83 -6.69
C ASN A 74 -6.42 0.61 -7.21
N PHE A 75 -5.41 1.40 -6.83
CA PHE A 75 -5.29 2.79 -7.27
C PHE A 75 -5.17 2.89 -8.79
N HIS A 76 -4.29 2.08 -9.40
CA HIS A 76 -4.17 1.97 -10.85
C HIS A 76 -5.53 1.59 -11.50
N ALA A 77 -6.20 0.55 -10.98
CA ALA A 77 -7.48 0.09 -11.50
C ALA A 77 -8.59 1.13 -11.36
N PHE A 78 -8.67 1.83 -10.22
CA PHE A 78 -9.72 2.82 -9.97
C PHE A 78 -9.54 4.09 -10.81
N THR A 79 -8.30 4.58 -10.92
CA THR A 79 -8.01 5.87 -11.56
C THR A 79 -7.70 5.75 -13.04
N GLN A 80 -7.28 4.58 -13.50
CA GLN A 80 -6.74 4.33 -14.85
C GLN A 80 -5.49 5.19 -15.14
N CYS A 81 -4.74 5.57 -14.09
CA CYS A 81 -3.44 6.21 -14.24
C CYS A 81 -2.41 5.23 -14.79
N SER A 82 -1.26 5.70 -15.23
CA SER A 82 -0.17 4.82 -15.62
C SER A 82 0.39 4.02 -14.44
N ILE A 83 1.02 2.89 -14.72
CA ILE A 83 1.74 2.09 -13.70
C ILE A 83 2.79 2.95 -12.98
N ALA A 84 3.52 3.79 -13.72
CA ALA A 84 4.51 4.70 -13.15
C ALA A 84 3.88 5.65 -12.12
N GLU A 85 2.75 6.28 -12.44
CA GLU A 85 2.05 7.19 -11.52
C GLU A 85 1.52 6.47 -10.28
N ALA A 86 1.04 5.22 -10.44
CA ALA A 86 0.60 4.42 -9.31
C ALA A 86 1.77 4.07 -8.37
N LEU A 87 2.93 3.70 -8.91
CA LEU A 87 4.14 3.43 -8.14
C LEU A 87 4.69 4.69 -7.49
N GLU A 88 4.75 5.81 -8.20
CA GLU A 88 5.17 7.10 -7.63
C GLU A 88 4.31 7.51 -6.41
N ALA A 89 3.02 7.25 -6.44
CA ALA A 89 2.11 7.57 -5.34
C ALA A 89 2.45 6.82 -4.03
N ALA A 90 3.17 5.70 -4.12
CA ALA A 90 3.62 4.91 -2.98
C ALA A 90 5.13 5.02 -2.70
N THR A 91 5.91 5.72 -3.52
CA THR A 91 7.38 5.79 -3.44
C THR A 91 7.91 7.22 -3.43
N SER A 92 8.15 7.81 -4.58
CA SER A 92 8.80 9.14 -4.70
C SER A 92 7.94 10.28 -4.15
N ARG A 93 6.60 10.21 -4.26
CA ARG A 93 5.73 11.28 -3.75
C ARG A 93 5.73 11.35 -2.22
N PRO A 94 5.50 10.24 -1.46
CA PRO A 94 5.66 10.29 -0.01
C PRO A 94 7.09 10.62 0.43
N ALA A 95 8.11 10.19 -0.31
CA ALA A 95 9.49 10.54 -0.01
C ALA A 95 9.74 12.05 -0.13
N ARG A 96 9.23 12.70 -1.18
CA ARG A 96 9.32 14.17 -1.30
C ARG A 96 8.61 14.91 -0.18
N LEU A 97 7.45 14.41 0.24
CA LEU A 97 6.73 15.00 1.37
C LEU A 97 7.54 14.94 2.68
N LEU A 98 8.22 13.83 2.93
CA LEU A 98 8.93 13.59 4.19
C LEU A 98 10.34 14.20 4.22
N TYR A 99 11.04 14.19 3.08
CA TYR A 99 12.47 14.54 2.99
C TYR A 99 12.73 15.79 2.14
N GLY A 100 11.69 16.39 1.57
CA GLY A 100 11.79 17.60 0.74
C GLY A 100 12.04 17.32 -0.73
N GLU A 101 11.85 18.37 -1.55
CA GLU A 101 12.14 18.33 -2.98
C GLU A 101 13.64 18.07 -3.23
N GLY A 102 13.94 17.29 -4.26
CA GLY A 102 15.30 16.91 -4.60
C GLY A 102 15.84 15.69 -3.85
N THR A 103 15.06 15.09 -2.94
CA THR A 103 15.44 13.81 -2.35
C THR A 103 15.61 12.72 -3.41
N VAL A 104 16.59 11.84 -3.22
CA VAL A 104 16.75 10.61 -4.03
C VAL A 104 16.00 9.41 -3.42
N GLN A 105 15.45 9.55 -2.22
CA GLN A 105 14.66 8.49 -1.58
C GLN A 105 13.41 8.18 -2.41
N GLY A 106 13.03 6.92 -2.45
CA GLY A 106 11.88 6.44 -3.24
C GLY A 106 12.11 6.49 -4.75
N THR A 107 13.38 6.54 -5.20
CA THR A 107 13.79 6.53 -6.62
C THR A 107 14.88 5.49 -6.85
N LEU A 108 15.18 5.21 -8.13
CA LEU A 108 16.30 4.38 -8.55
C LEU A 108 17.50 5.22 -9.04
N LEU A 109 17.57 6.48 -8.63
CA LEU A 109 18.66 7.37 -9.00
C LEU A 109 19.97 7.02 -8.29
N PRO A 110 21.15 7.32 -8.90
CA PRO A 110 22.43 7.17 -8.22
C PRO A 110 22.46 7.94 -6.89
N GLY A 111 22.92 7.27 -5.83
CA GLY A 111 22.94 7.81 -4.48
C GLY A 111 21.69 7.47 -3.63
N ALA A 112 20.63 6.92 -4.24
CA ALA A 112 19.53 6.34 -3.48
C ALA A 112 19.97 5.05 -2.79
N ARG A 113 19.37 4.76 -1.63
CA ARG A 113 19.53 3.45 -1.00
C ARG A 113 18.84 2.40 -1.90
N ALA A 114 19.52 1.26 -2.10
CA ALA A 114 19.02 0.20 -2.98
C ALA A 114 17.89 -0.62 -2.32
N ASP A 115 16.82 0.07 -1.90
CA ASP A 115 15.55 -0.52 -1.47
C ASP A 115 14.66 -0.63 -2.71
N MET A 116 14.48 -1.83 -3.22
CA MET A 116 13.86 -2.05 -4.53
C MET A 116 12.86 -3.20 -4.47
N LEU A 117 11.88 -3.14 -5.36
CA LEU A 117 10.96 -4.24 -5.63
C LEU A 117 11.15 -4.75 -7.06
N LEU A 118 11.10 -6.06 -7.23
CA LEU A 118 10.90 -6.69 -8.52
C LEU A 118 9.42 -7.02 -8.66
N LEU A 119 8.78 -6.48 -9.69
CA LEU A 119 7.36 -6.62 -9.96
C LEU A 119 7.15 -7.27 -11.32
N ASP A 120 6.02 -7.98 -11.49
CA ASP A 120 5.51 -8.35 -12.81
C ASP A 120 4.63 -7.23 -13.40
N ASP A 121 4.13 -7.46 -14.62
CA ASP A 121 3.28 -6.49 -15.33
C ASP A 121 1.90 -6.29 -14.66
N ASP A 122 1.49 -7.21 -13.79
CA ASP A 122 0.28 -7.14 -12.97
C ASP A 122 0.54 -6.47 -11.60
N LEU A 123 1.75 -5.93 -11.38
CA LEU A 123 2.20 -5.30 -10.13
C LEU A 123 2.24 -6.26 -8.93
N ASN A 124 2.42 -7.56 -9.17
CA ASN A 124 2.68 -8.49 -8.08
C ASN A 124 4.16 -8.45 -7.71
N VAL A 125 4.44 -8.48 -6.40
CA VAL A 125 5.82 -8.49 -5.88
C VAL A 125 6.42 -9.88 -6.07
N HIS A 126 7.59 -9.94 -6.72
CA HIS A 126 8.40 -11.14 -6.89
C HIS A 126 9.61 -11.18 -5.98
N ALA A 127 10.22 -10.02 -5.71
CA ALA A 127 11.29 -9.90 -4.74
C ALA A 127 11.33 -8.52 -4.10
N THR A 128 11.82 -8.46 -2.87
CA THR A 128 12.09 -7.23 -2.13
C THR A 128 13.56 -7.19 -1.78
N TYR A 129 14.21 -6.07 -2.10
CA TYR A 129 15.61 -5.80 -1.76
C TYR A 129 15.67 -4.69 -0.72
N MET A 130 16.51 -4.87 0.29
CA MET A 130 16.85 -3.87 1.29
C MET A 130 18.35 -3.58 1.24
N SER A 131 18.72 -2.36 0.95
CA SER A 131 20.13 -1.95 0.78
C SER A 131 20.91 -2.82 -0.22
N GLY A 132 20.23 -3.34 -1.25
CA GLY A 132 20.80 -4.19 -2.28
C GLY A 132 20.84 -5.68 -1.97
N GLU A 133 20.43 -6.09 -0.77
CA GLU A 133 20.34 -7.50 -0.38
C GLU A 133 18.90 -8.01 -0.49
N VAL A 134 18.72 -9.27 -0.90
CA VAL A 134 17.39 -9.90 -0.96
C VAL A 134 16.83 -10.04 0.43
N ALA A 135 15.72 -9.34 0.73
CA ALA A 135 14.99 -9.44 1.98
C ALA A 135 13.83 -10.46 1.89
N TRP A 136 13.26 -10.64 0.71
CA TRP A 136 12.20 -11.59 0.45
C TRP A 136 12.11 -11.92 -1.04
N GLU A 137 11.75 -13.16 -1.36
CA GLU A 137 11.54 -13.63 -2.72
C GLU A 137 10.37 -14.62 -2.76
N ARG A 138 9.53 -14.55 -3.80
CA ARG A 138 8.36 -15.41 -3.98
C ARG A 138 8.82 -16.83 -4.34
N GLY A 139 8.47 -17.81 -3.54
CA GLY A 139 8.74 -19.24 -3.81
C GLY A 139 10.14 -19.70 -3.41
N GLY A 140 10.86 -18.91 -2.60
CA GLY A 140 12.11 -19.31 -1.94
C GLY A 140 11.86 -20.12 -0.67
#